data_2079370c5dec36896771cfadfa1c85fe
#
_entry.id   2079370c5dec36896771cfadfa1c85fe
#
_cell.length_a   1.000
_cell.length_b   1.000
_cell.length_c   1.000
_cell.angle_alpha   90.00
_cell.angle_beta   90.00
_cell.angle_gamma   90.00
#
_symmetry.space_group_name_H-M   'P 1'
#
loop_
_entity.id
_entity.type
_entity.pdbx_description
1 polymer ?
#
loop_
_entity_poly.entity_id
_entity_poly.type
_entity_poly.pdbx_seq_one_letter_code
_entity_poly.pdbx_strand_id
1 'polypeptide(L)'
;DAIAALADHQLKPYSDGINGEVIYLWGDDMPVTTPASDLQFPLVNYEGEAVYDNADFQPILIPYLLDDPSSAKGTILVTSGGGNTSRSNPVEAYAVCPEFNKLGYNCFLLQRRVAPYNNDDIVMDMQRAVRVIKYNAESWGIDLDNSMLAVSGYSGSGGNIRTMLEKFYGSITPNHFDPDYVCDAVDAVNSDVDVAHLIYSGGPLETENPNLPHMFIAVGADDQWEGSLEMFKQAYALGLDPELHVYGLNGHGFGAGMEGTSSMTWMETCDLYMQKVMGYAEIPLTGEIPAEYTLTQQIHVNWFPIGDDVTVNVYTTADGGKCLFTFFGWGENIMVEGLLIGGHVASVTYDSVGYFGQDAAKMWDLVD
;
A
#
# COMPACT_ATOMS: atom_id res chain seq x y z
N ASP A 1 -26.86 -24.34 -13.59
CA ASP A 1 -26.52 -24.72 -12.24
C ASP A 1 -25.78 -23.53 -11.60
N ALA A 2 -26.35 -22.95 -10.55
CA ALA A 2 -25.84 -21.70 -9.95
C ALA A 2 -24.40 -21.87 -9.39
N ILE A 3 -24.07 -23.07 -8.89
CA ILE A 3 -22.73 -23.36 -8.35
C ILE A 3 -21.68 -23.40 -9.48
N ALA A 4 -22.01 -24.05 -10.61
CA ALA A 4 -21.12 -24.08 -11.75
C ALA A 4 -20.93 -22.69 -12.35
N ALA A 5 -21.99 -21.87 -12.41
CA ALA A 5 -21.91 -20.49 -12.87
C ALA A 5 -21.07 -19.60 -11.94
N LEU A 6 -21.17 -19.79 -10.61
CA LEU A 6 -20.38 -19.07 -9.64
C LEU A 6 -18.90 -19.49 -9.68
N ALA A 7 -18.64 -20.80 -9.78
CA ALA A 7 -17.29 -21.34 -9.94
C ALA A 7 -16.62 -20.82 -11.22
N ASP A 8 -17.36 -20.86 -12.33
CA ASP A 8 -16.88 -20.27 -13.61
C ASP A 8 -16.60 -18.77 -13.51
N HIS A 9 -17.44 -18.03 -12.79
CA HIS A 9 -17.23 -16.61 -12.60
C HIS A 9 -16.02 -16.29 -11.71
N GLN A 10 -15.80 -17.06 -10.66
CA GLN A 10 -14.71 -16.88 -9.71
C GLN A 10 -13.36 -17.40 -10.24
N LEU A 11 -13.36 -18.45 -11.05
CA LEU A 11 -12.17 -19.07 -11.59
C LEU A 11 -11.77 -18.55 -12.97
N LYS A 12 -12.63 -17.76 -13.62
CA LYS A 12 -12.29 -17.14 -14.88
C LYS A 12 -11.12 -16.16 -14.66
N PRO A 13 -9.96 -16.38 -15.30
CA PRO A 13 -8.94 -15.36 -15.33
C PRO A 13 -9.57 -14.11 -15.93
N TYR A 14 -9.31 -12.98 -15.32
CA TYR A 14 -9.67 -11.72 -15.94
C TYR A 14 -8.90 -11.61 -17.25
N SER A 15 -9.62 -11.54 -18.36
CA SER A 15 -9.05 -11.64 -19.71
C SER A 15 -8.06 -10.52 -20.06
N ASP A 16 -8.04 -9.46 -19.25
CA ASP A 16 -7.15 -8.32 -19.38
C ASP A 16 -5.93 -8.40 -18.46
N GLY A 17 -5.78 -9.49 -17.72
CA GLY A 17 -4.55 -9.80 -16.97
C GLY A 17 -3.36 -9.93 -17.93
N ILE A 18 -2.29 -9.26 -17.59
CA ILE A 18 -1.14 -9.02 -18.51
C ILE A 18 -0.56 -10.32 -19.06
N ASN A 19 -0.65 -11.44 -18.35
CA ASN A 19 -0.04 -12.70 -18.79
C ASN A 19 -1.05 -13.86 -19.00
N GLY A 20 -2.34 -13.63 -18.77
CA GLY A 20 -3.40 -14.60 -19.10
C GLY A 20 -3.40 -15.93 -18.34
N GLU A 21 -2.37 -16.22 -17.58
CA GLU A 21 -2.22 -17.44 -16.79
C GLU A 21 -2.53 -17.18 -15.32
N VAL A 22 -3.30 -18.09 -14.70
CA VAL A 22 -3.54 -18.09 -13.26
C VAL A 22 -2.55 -19.00 -12.57
N ILE A 23 -2.20 -18.66 -11.32
CA ILE A 23 -1.26 -19.41 -10.50
C ILE A 23 -2.04 -20.01 -9.34
N TYR A 24 -2.09 -21.32 -9.24
CA TYR A 24 -2.70 -22.00 -8.10
C TYR A 24 -1.78 -21.85 -6.88
N LEU A 25 -2.37 -21.51 -5.72
CA LEU A 25 -1.58 -21.30 -4.49
C LEU A 25 -1.09 -22.60 -3.89
N TRP A 26 -1.93 -23.61 -3.93
CA TRP A 26 -1.73 -24.90 -3.29
C TRP A 26 -1.55 -25.98 -4.37
N GLY A 27 -0.80 -27.00 -4.04
CA GLY A 27 -0.75 -28.23 -4.85
C GLY A 27 -1.97 -29.11 -4.61
N ASP A 28 -1.77 -30.41 -4.65
CA ASP A 28 -2.85 -31.38 -4.39
C ASP A 28 -3.34 -31.35 -2.93
N ASP A 29 -2.47 -30.91 -2.00
CA ASP A 29 -2.77 -30.79 -0.58
C ASP A 29 -2.92 -29.32 -0.18
N MET A 30 -4.14 -28.87 0.02
CA MET A 30 -4.47 -27.55 0.55
C MET A 30 -4.80 -27.67 2.04
N PRO A 31 -4.19 -26.84 2.94
CA PRO A 31 -4.55 -26.87 4.36
C PRO A 31 -6.00 -26.43 4.56
N VAL A 32 -6.74 -27.15 5.37
CA VAL A 32 -8.16 -26.88 5.66
C VAL A 32 -8.45 -27.16 7.13
N THR A 33 -8.75 -26.09 7.87
CA THR A 33 -9.18 -26.17 9.27
C THR A 33 -10.70 -26.13 9.42
N THR A 34 -11.41 -25.76 8.36
CA THR A 34 -12.87 -25.78 8.31
C THR A 34 -13.38 -27.23 8.35
N PRO A 35 -14.33 -27.56 9.25
CA PRO A 35 -14.90 -28.90 9.31
C PRO A 35 -15.48 -29.33 7.96
N ALA A 36 -15.19 -30.57 7.53
CA ALA A 36 -15.70 -31.11 6.27
C ALA A 36 -17.23 -31.08 6.15
N SER A 37 -17.95 -31.15 7.28
CA SER A 37 -19.42 -31.00 7.31
C SER A 37 -19.89 -29.64 6.78
N ASP A 38 -19.12 -28.60 7.00
CA ASP A 38 -19.48 -27.22 6.64
C ASP A 38 -19.25 -26.95 5.13
N LEU A 39 -18.40 -27.77 4.50
CA LEU A 39 -18.07 -27.69 3.07
C LEU A 39 -18.98 -28.56 2.18
N GLN A 40 -19.87 -29.38 2.76
CA GLN A 40 -20.68 -30.32 2.00
C GLN A 40 -21.89 -29.72 1.29
N PHE A 41 -22.37 -28.57 1.74
CA PHE A 41 -23.59 -27.97 1.23
C PHE A 41 -23.31 -26.60 0.65
N PRO A 42 -23.67 -26.36 -0.62
CA PRO A 42 -23.63 -25.00 -1.16
C PRO A 42 -24.63 -24.14 -0.39
N LEU A 43 -24.12 -23.10 0.24
CA LEU A 43 -24.97 -22.06 0.79
C LEU A 43 -25.47 -21.21 -0.37
N VAL A 44 -26.74 -20.82 -0.31
CA VAL A 44 -27.39 -19.97 -1.31
C VAL A 44 -27.90 -18.70 -0.64
N ASN A 45 -27.91 -17.58 -1.37
CA ASN A 45 -28.60 -16.38 -0.92
C ASN A 45 -30.12 -16.59 -0.96
N TYR A 46 -30.86 -15.58 -0.49
CA TYR A 46 -32.34 -15.62 -0.49
C TYR A 46 -32.97 -15.68 -1.90
N GLU A 47 -32.20 -15.42 -2.96
CA GLU A 47 -32.62 -15.53 -4.36
C GLU A 47 -32.33 -16.92 -4.94
N GLY A 48 -31.69 -17.81 -4.18
CA GLY A 48 -31.35 -19.17 -4.60
C GLY A 48 -30.04 -19.28 -5.37
N GLU A 49 -29.22 -18.22 -5.38
CA GLU A 49 -27.91 -18.22 -6.01
C GLU A 49 -26.82 -18.69 -5.05
N ALA A 50 -25.87 -19.49 -5.54
CA ALA A 50 -24.71 -19.85 -4.76
C ALA A 50 -23.78 -18.64 -4.59
N VAL A 51 -23.50 -18.29 -3.33
CA VAL A 51 -22.64 -17.11 -2.98
C VAL A 51 -21.37 -17.50 -2.25
N TYR A 52 -21.22 -18.76 -1.90
CA TYR A 52 -20.11 -19.27 -1.10
C TYR A 52 -19.28 -20.30 -1.85
N ASP A 53 -18.03 -20.45 -1.45
CA ASP A 53 -17.16 -21.49 -1.97
C ASP A 53 -17.61 -22.89 -1.51
N ASN A 54 -17.14 -23.89 -2.20
CA ASN A 54 -17.29 -25.29 -1.84
C ASN A 54 -15.91 -25.96 -1.74
N ALA A 55 -15.89 -27.25 -1.40
CA ALA A 55 -14.65 -28.01 -1.22
C ALA A 55 -13.77 -28.12 -2.48
N ASP A 56 -14.33 -27.84 -3.66
CA ASP A 56 -13.60 -27.89 -4.94
C ASP A 56 -12.97 -26.56 -5.32
N PHE A 57 -13.21 -25.48 -4.53
CA PHE A 57 -12.62 -24.18 -4.80
C PHE A 57 -11.10 -24.22 -4.56
N GLN A 58 -10.34 -23.73 -5.53
CA GLN A 58 -8.89 -23.60 -5.44
C GLN A 58 -8.48 -22.12 -5.46
N PRO A 59 -7.80 -21.64 -4.42
CA PRO A 59 -7.26 -20.27 -4.41
C PRO A 59 -6.22 -20.06 -5.52
N ILE A 60 -6.29 -18.92 -6.18
CA ILE A 60 -5.39 -18.57 -7.28
C ILE A 60 -4.87 -17.13 -7.16
N LEU A 61 -3.70 -16.89 -7.77
CA LEU A 61 -3.20 -15.55 -8.09
C LEU A 61 -3.43 -15.25 -9.56
N ILE A 62 -3.88 -14.04 -9.85
CA ILE A 62 -4.00 -13.49 -11.20
C ILE A 62 -2.93 -12.41 -11.35
N PRO A 63 -1.92 -12.60 -12.22
CA PRO A 63 -0.85 -11.63 -12.39
C PRO A 63 -1.29 -10.42 -13.21
N TYR A 64 -0.87 -9.25 -12.79
CA TYR A 64 -0.92 -7.95 -13.46
C TYR A 64 0.49 -7.37 -13.46
N LEU A 65 1.36 -7.91 -14.31
CA LEU A 65 2.76 -7.50 -14.36
C LEU A 65 2.97 -6.38 -15.39
N LEU A 66 3.96 -5.55 -15.14
CA LEU A 66 4.45 -4.60 -16.14
C LEU A 66 5.08 -5.36 -17.32
N ASP A 67 5.24 -4.70 -18.46
CA ASP A 67 5.93 -5.27 -19.64
C ASP A 67 7.35 -5.73 -19.31
N ASP A 68 8.02 -4.99 -18.42
CA ASP A 68 9.29 -5.37 -17.79
C ASP A 68 9.09 -5.42 -16.27
N PRO A 69 8.83 -6.60 -15.70
CA PRO A 69 8.59 -6.74 -14.26
C PRO A 69 9.78 -6.31 -13.38
N SER A 70 11.00 -6.36 -13.91
CA SER A 70 12.20 -5.97 -13.17
C SER A 70 12.33 -4.46 -12.97
N SER A 71 11.64 -3.68 -13.79
CA SER A 71 11.62 -2.21 -13.69
C SER A 71 10.60 -1.66 -12.69
N ALA A 72 9.81 -2.53 -12.04
CA ALA A 72 8.79 -2.10 -11.12
C ALA A 72 9.37 -1.46 -9.85
N LYS A 73 8.72 -0.41 -9.35
CA LYS A 73 9.01 0.17 -8.02
C LYS A 73 8.79 -0.84 -6.88
N GLY A 74 7.95 -1.84 -7.11
CA GLY A 74 7.62 -2.90 -6.18
C GLY A 74 6.52 -3.81 -6.71
N THR A 75 6.13 -4.76 -5.89
CA THR A 75 5.07 -5.72 -6.17
C THR A 75 3.98 -5.64 -5.10
N ILE A 76 2.72 -5.61 -5.49
CA ILE A 76 1.58 -5.48 -4.58
C ILE A 76 0.66 -6.69 -4.71
N LEU A 77 0.47 -7.43 -3.62
CA LEU A 77 -0.58 -8.43 -3.50
C LEU A 77 -1.90 -7.73 -3.16
N VAL A 78 -2.85 -7.75 -4.08
CA VAL A 78 -4.18 -7.15 -3.91
C VAL A 78 -5.19 -8.22 -3.53
N THR A 79 -6.00 -7.93 -2.51
CA THR A 79 -7.06 -8.83 -2.06
C THR A 79 -8.35 -8.05 -1.76
N SER A 80 -9.38 -8.33 -2.56
CA SER A 80 -10.68 -7.64 -2.46
C SER A 80 -11.45 -8.02 -1.20
N GLY A 81 -12.32 -7.14 -0.71
CA GLY A 81 -13.22 -7.36 0.40
C GLY A 81 -14.38 -8.30 0.10
N GLY A 82 -15.55 -7.98 0.61
CA GLY A 82 -16.75 -8.80 0.50
C GLY A 82 -17.11 -9.52 1.80
N GLY A 83 -16.59 -9.06 2.96
CA GLY A 83 -16.95 -9.56 4.30
C GLY A 83 -16.69 -11.04 4.53
N ASN A 84 -15.75 -11.64 3.83
CA ASN A 84 -15.43 -13.07 3.82
C ASN A 84 -16.56 -13.99 3.31
N THR A 85 -17.61 -13.42 2.72
CA THR A 85 -18.72 -14.18 2.11
C THR A 85 -18.74 -14.08 0.59
N SER A 86 -17.99 -13.12 0.05
CA SER A 86 -17.85 -12.89 -1.38
C SER A 86 -16.51 -12.21 -1.69
N ARG A 87 -16.30 -11.87 -2.96
CA ARG A 87 -15.12 -11.12 -3.43
C ARG A 87 -15.60 -9.91 -4.23
N SER A 88 -15.34 -8.71 -3.72
CA SER A 88 -15.71 -7.44 -4.37
C SER A 88 -14.74 -7.08 -5.51
N ASN A 89 -14.33 -8.07 -6.30
CA ASN A 89 -13.29 -7.92 -7.33
C ASN A 89 -13.53 -6.78 -8.33
N PRO A 90 -14.76 -6.50 -8.82
CA PRO A 90 -14.96 -5.43 -9.80
C PRO A 90 -14.49 -4.07 -9.31
N VAL A 91 -14.70 -3.77 -8.03
CA VAL A 91 -14.38 -2.45 -7.43
C VAL A 91 -13.01 -2.42 -6.79
N GLU A 92 -12.61 -3.51 -6.13
CA GLU A 92 -11.49 -3.55 -5.20
C GLU A 92 -10.27 -4.34 -5.74
N ALA A 93 -10.36 -4.84 -6.98
CA ALA A 93 -9.26 -5.53 -7.63
C ALA A 93 -9.13 -5.18 -9.11
N TYR A 94 -10.16 -5.43 -9.94
CA TYR A 94 -10.09 -5.18 -11.38
C TYR A 94 -9.94 -3.69 -11.72
N ALA A 95 -10.49 -2.80 -10.87
CA ALA A 95 -10.28 -1.37 -10.98
C ALA A 95 -8.94 -0.91 -10.35
N VAL A 96 -8.41 -1.67 -9.38
CA VAL A 96 -7.24 -1.27 -8.58
C VAL A 96 -5.92 -1.68 -9.21
N CYS A 97 -5.79 -2.96 -9.61
CA CYS A 97 -4.52 -3.47 -10.16
C CYS A 97 -4.00 -2.67 -11.36
N PRO A 98 -4.85 -2.29 -12.37
CA PRO A 98 -4.40 -1.46 -13.48
C PRO A 98 -3.94 -0.06 -13.05
N GLU A 99 -4.53 0.53 -12.01
CA GLU A 99 -4.09 1.85 -11.52
C GLU A 99 -2.71 1.74 -10.84
N PHE A 100 -2.46 0.71 -10.03
CA PHE A 100 -1.11 0.47 -9.50
C PHE A 100 -0.09 0.16 -10.62
N ASN A 101 -0.48 -0.53 -11.70
CA ASN A 101 0.40 -0.70 -12.86
C ASN A 101 0.78 0.65 -13.48
N LYS A 102 -0.17 1.60 -13.63
CA LYS A 102 0.13 2.96 -14.13
C LYS A 102 1.09 3.72 -13.22
N LEU A 103 1.06 3.46 -11.92
CA LEU A 103 1.99 4.02 -10.95
C LEU A 103 3.36 3.32 -10.94
N GLY A 104 3.53 2.23 -11.70
CA GLY A 104 4.80 1.52 -11.85
C GLY A 104 5.00 0.32 -10.93
N TYR A 105 3.94 -0.30 -10.47
CA TYR A 105 3.99 -1.50 -9.63
C TYR A 105 3.55 -2.75 -10.39
N ASN A 106 4.19 -3.88 -10.14
CA ASN A 106 3.60 -5.18 -10.44
C ASN A 106 2.46 -5.46 -9.46
N CYS A 107 1.40 -6.13 -9.90
CA CYS A 107 0.33 -6.56 -9.02
C CYS A 107 -0.01 -8.03 -9.21
N PHE A 108 -0.49 -8.64 -8.13
CA PHE A 108 -1.14 -9.94 -8.15
C PHE A 108 -2.49 -9.83 -7.44
N LEU A 109 -3.55 -10.24 -8.10
CA LEU A 109 -4.86 -10.34 -7.47
C LEU A 109 -5.01 -11.74 -6.86
N LEU A 110 -5.27 -11.80 -5.56
CA LEU A 110 -5.59 -13.04 -4.86
C LEU A 110 -7.09 -13.33 -4.91
N GLN A 111 -7.44 -14.45 -5.50
CA GLN A 111 -8.75 -15.10 -5.34
C GLN A 111 -8.65 -16.06 -4.16
N ARG A 112 -8.78 -15.54 -2.94
CA ARG A 112 -8.74 -16.31 -1.71
C ARG A 112 -10.04 -17.08 -1.47
N ARG A 113 -10.01 -18.09 -0.60
CA ARG A 113 -11.23 -18.71 -0.08
C ARG A 113 -12.14 -17.67 0.61
N VAL A 114 -13.43 -17.93 0.59
CA VAL A 114 -14.47 -17.23 1.35
C VAL A 114 -15.37 -18.26 2.03
N ALA A 115 -16.38 -17.83 2.77
CA ALA A 115 -17.32 -18.75 3.41
C ALA A 115 -17.79 -19.85 2.43
N PRO A 116 -17.96 -21.09 2.90
CA PRO A 116 -18.03 -21.50 4.30
C PRO A 116 -16.67 -21.76 4.98
N TYR A 117 -15.56 -21.51 4.29
CA TYR A 117 -14.24 -21.60 4.92
C TYR A 117 -14.12 -20.60 6.08
N ASN A 118 -13.49 -21.06 7.15
CA ASN A 118 -13.28 -20.22 8.33
C ASN A 118 -12.16 -19.17 8.08
N ASN A 119 -11.99 -18.25 9.04
CA ASN A 119 -11.04 -17.17 8.87
C ASN A 119 -9.58 -17.64 8.77
N ASP A 120 -9.20 -18.69 9.47
CA ASP A 120 -7.82 -19.19 9.44
C ASP A 120 -7.47 -19.75 8.05
N ASP A 121 -8.39 -20.47 7.40
CA ASP A 121 -8.22 -20.95 6.02
C ASP A 121 -8.05 -19.79 5.03
N ILE A 122 -8.86 -18.73 5.19
CA ILE A 122 -8.80 -17.52 4.37
C ILE A 122 -7.45 -16.80 4.54
N VAL A 123 -6.98 -16.69 5.77
CA VAL A 123 -5.72 -15.99 6.09
C VAL A 123 -4.51 -16.82 5.67
N MET A 124 -4.58 -18.15 5.76
CA MET A 124 -3.54 -19.03 5.20
C MET A 124 -3.35 -18.81 3.69
N ASP A 125 -4.43 -18.58 2.93
CA ASP A 125 -4.30 -18.24 1.50
C ASP A 125 -3.53 -16.94 1.28
N MET A 126 -3.76 -15.91 2.11
CA MET A 126 -3.02 -14.65 2.01
C MET A 126 -1.54 -14.83 2.31
N GLN A 127 -1.23 -15.54 3.39
CA GLN A 127 0.14 -15.87 3.76
C GLN A 127 0.84 -16.66 2.65
N ARG A 128 0.15 -17.68 2.10
CA ARG A 128 0.67 -18.50 1.01
C ARG A 128 0.91 -17.67 -0.25
N ALA A 129 0.02 -16.74 -0.57
CA ALA A 129 0.17 -15.85 -1.73
C ALA A 129 1.46 -15.01 -1.65
N VAL A 130 1.76 -14.44 -0.48
CA VAL A 130 3.03 -13.73 -0.24
C VAL A 130 4.22 -14.66 -0.51
N ARG A 131 4.20 -15.87 0.01
CA ARG A 131 5.27 -16.86 -0.18
C ARG A 131 5.42 -17.31 -1.64
N VAL A 132 4.31 -17.53 -2.34
CA VAL A 132 4.32 -17.91 -3.77
C VAL A 132 4.97 -16.80 -4.60
N ILE A 133 4.65 -15.54 -4.33
CA ILE A 133 5.27 -14.39 -5.00
C ILE A 133 6.78 -14.37 -4.73
N LYS A 134 7.19 -14.44 -3.47
CA LYS A 134 8.61 -14.44 -3.10
C LYS A 134 9.40 -15.62 -3.67
N TYR A 135 8.81 -16.82 -3.62
CA TYR A 135 9.45 -18.04 -4.12
C TYR A 135 9.70 -18.00 -5.63
N ASN A 136 8.79 -17.38 -6.38
CA ASN A 136 8.86 -17.36 -7.84
C ASN A 136 9.36 -16.03 -8.42
N ALA A 137 9.66 -15.03 -7.59
CA ALA A 137 10.00 -13.67 -8.02
C ALA A 137 11.08 -13.66 -9.12
N GLU A 138 12.21 -14.33 -8.90
CA GLU A 138 13.29 -14.41 -9.86
C GLU A 138 12.84 -15.01 -11.20
N SER A 139 12.05 -16.10 -11.16
CA SER A 139 11.57 -16.78 -12.37
C SER A 139 10.56 -15.95 -13.17
N TRP A 140 9.88 -15.02 -12.50
CA TRP A 140 8.93 -14.07 -13.12
C TRP A 140 9.59 -12.73 -13.49
N GLY A 141 10.90 -12.59 -13.29
CA GLY A 141 11.65 -11.37 -13.56
C GLY A 141 11.37 -10.25 -12.57
N ILE A 142 10.88 -10.56 -11.38
CA ILE A 142 10.60 -9.59 -10.31
C ILE A 142 11.83 -9.47 -9.41
N ASP A 143 12.35 -8.27 -9.25
CA ASP A 143 13.50 -7.97 -8.40
C ASP A 143 13.05 -7.55 -6.99
N LEU A 144 12.85 -8.51 -6.10
CA LEU A 144 12.50 -8.22 -4.69
C LEU A 144 13.72 -7.89 -3.81
N ASP A 145 14.94 -8.02 -4.32
CA ASP A 145 16.15 -7.60 -3.59
C ASP A 145 16.30 -6.07 -3.61
N ASN A 146 15.80 -5.42 -4.66
CA ASN A 146 15.92 -3.98 -4.86
C ASN A 146 14.55 -3.27 -4.94
N SER A 147 13.46 -3.98 -4.74
CA SER A 147 12.11 -3.40 -4.74
C SER A 147 11.27 -3.97 -3.60
N MET A 148 10.20 -3.28 -3.23
CA MET A 148 9.35 -3.68 -2.12
C MET A 148 8.30 -4.71 -2.50
N LEU A 149 7.84 -5.46 -1.49
CA LEU A 149 6.63 -6.27 -1.53
C LEU A 149 5.58 -5.69 -0.57
N ALA A 150 4.43 -5.33 -1.09
CA ALA A 150 3.31 -4.84 -0.30
C ALA A 150 2.09 -5.77 -0.38
N VAL A 151 1.25 -5.70 0.64
CA VAL A 151 -0.09 -6.31 0.63
C VAL A 151 -1.14 -5.21 0.71
N SER A 152 -2.21 -5.32 -0.08
CA SER A 152 -3.30 -4.35 -0.14
C SER A 152 -4.63 -5.04 0.07
N GLY A 153 -5.28 -4.76 1.20
CA GLY A 153 -6.55 -5.36 1.59
C GLY A 153 -7.66 -4.35 1.79
N TYR A 154 -8.82 -4.71 1.26
CA TYR A 154 -10.00 -3.86 1.23
C TYR A 154 -11.08 -4.43 2.14
N SER A 155 -11.73 -3.59 2.96
CA SER A 155 -12.85 -4.03 3.80
C SER A 155 -12.50 -5.26 4.64
N GLY A 156 -13.26 -6.34 4.53
CA GLY A 156 -13.01 -7.60 5.24
C GLY A 156 -11.60 -8.17 5.00
N SER A 157 -11.03 -7.99 3.81
CA SER A 157 -9.66 -8.44 3.52
C SER A 157 -8.58 -7.61 4.20
N GLY A 158 -8.81 -6.33 4.46
CA GLY A 158 -7.91 -5.57 5.33
C GLY A 158 -7.89 -6.13 6.77
N GLY A 159 -9.05 -6.56 7.28
CA GLY A 159 -9.13 -7.30 8.55
C GLY A 159 -8.38 -8.63 8.51
N ASN A 160 -8.43 -9.33 7.39
CA ASN A 160 -7.68 -10.58 7.22
C ASN A 160 -6.17 -10.36 7.11
N ILE A 161 -5.72 -9.29 6.42
CA ILE A 161 -4.31 -8.88 6.42
C ILE A 161 -3.86 -8.61 7.86
N ARG A 162 -4.64 -7.84 8.63
CA ARG A 162 -4.33 -7.61 10.04
C ARG A 162 -4.16 -8.93 10.80
N THR A 163 -5.11 -9.87 10.66
CA THR A 163 -4.99 -11.20 11.28
C THR A 163 -3.76 -11.96 10.79
N MET A 164 -3.41 -11.84 9.50
CA MET A 164 -2.17 -12.43 8.95
C MET A 164 -0.94 -11.87 9.67
N LEU A 165 -0.86 -10.56 9.82
CA LEU A 165 0.26 -9.89 10.48
C LEU A 165 0.35 -10.27 11.98
N GLU A 166 -0.77 -10.47 12.64
CA GLU A 166 -0.81 -10.80 14.08
C GLU A 166 -0.48 -12.27 14.37
N LYS A 167 -0.94 -13.20 13.54
CA LYS A 167 -0.93 -14.63 13.85
C LYS A 167 -0.11 -15.48 12.88
N PHE A 168 0.03 -15.07 11.62
CA PHE A 168 0.56 -15.86 10.51
C PHE A 168 1.84 -15.26 9.92
N TYR A 169 2.42 -14.24 10.56
CA TYR A 169 3.51 -13.46 10.01
C TYR A 169 4.87 -14.17 10.15
N GLY A 170 5.77 -13.84 9.25
CA GLY A 170 7.14 -14.33 9.31
C GLY A 170 7.30 -15.79 8.92
N SER A 171 7.90 -16.58 9.78
CA SER A 171 8.22 -17.99 9.55
C SER A 171 7.13 -18.97 10.02
N ILE A 172 6.00 -18.47 10.52
CA ILE A 172 4.88 -19.34 10.92
C ILE A 172 4.30 -20.01 9.66
N THR A 173 4.21 -21.32 9.65
CA THR A 173 3.78 -22.14 8.51
C THR A 173 2.37 -22.68 8.70
N PRO A 174 1.66 -23.06 7.62
CA PRO A 174 0.27 -23.53 7.70
C PRO A 174 0.07 -24.73 8.63
N ASN A 175 1.05 -25.63 8.76
CA ASN A 175 0.97 -26.78 9.66
C ASN A 175 0.96 -26.43 11.15
N HIS A 176 1.17 -25.17 11.50
CA HIS A 176 0.90 -24.68 12.86
C HIS A 176 -0.60 -24.66 13.17
N PHE A 177 -1.43 -24.46 12.16
CA PHE A 177 -2.90 -24.36 12.26
C PHE A 177 -3.59 -25.64 11.81
N ASP A 178 -3.06 -26.30 10.76
CA ASP A 178 -3.49 -27.58 10.26
C ASP A 178 -2.34 -28.60 10.41
N PRO A 179 -2.28 -29.37 11.49
CA PRO A 179 -1.17 -30.31 11.76
C PRO A 179 -1.07 -31.44 10.74
N ASP A 180 -2.11 -31.71 9.96
CA ASP A 180 -2.12 -32.77 8.93
C ASP A 180 -1.52 -32.26 7.61
N TYR A 181 -1.38 -30.94 7.44
CA TYR A 181 -0.76 -30.35 6.25
C TYR A 181 0.75 -30.57 6.23
N VAL A 182 1.27 -31.02 5.09
CA VAL A 182 2.70 -31.22 4.87
C VAL A 182 3.29 -30.03 4.11
N CYS A 183 4.12 -29.24 4.79
CA CYS A 183 4.77 -28.07 4.19
C CYS A 183 5.65 -28.46 2.99
N ASP A 184 5.59 -27.64 1.94
CA ASP A 184 6.42 -27.75 0.75
C ASP A 184 7.56 -26.73 0.70
N ALA A 185 8.25 -26.60 -0.44
CA ALA A 185 9.36 -25.66 -0.62
C ALA A 185 8.94 -24.19 -0.53
N VAL A 186 7.69 -23.87 -0.89
CA VAL A 186 7.15 -22.50 -0.80
C VAL A 186 6.95 -22.10 0.67
N ASP A 187 6.58 -23.05 1.54
CA ASP A 187 6.40 -22.76 2.96
C ASP A 187 7.72 -22.49 3.70
N ALA A 188 8.85 -22.86 3.11
CA ALA A 188 10.17 -22.52 3.65
C ALA A 188 10.52 -21.02 3.49
N VAL A 189 9.82 -20.30 2.61
CA VAL A 189 9.96 -18.85 2.46
C VAL A 189 9.15 -18.15 3.55
N ASN A 190 9.68 -17.04 4.12
CA ASN A 190 8.93 -16.24 5.08
C ASN A 190 7.79 -15.44 4.41
N SER A 191 6.78 -15.06 5.19
CA SER A 191 5.63 -14.26 4.73
C SER A 191 5.75 -12.77 5.07
N ASP A 192 6.95 -12.29 5.39
CA ASP A 192 7.19 -10.87 5.68
C ASP A 192 6.97 -10.02 4.43
N VAL A 193 6.42 -8.84 4.62
CA VAL A 193 6.20 -7.81 3.61
C VAL A 193 6.70 -6.47 4.13
N ASP A 194 6.95 -5.51 3.24
CA ASP A 194 7.49 -4.21 3.60
C ASP A 194 6.39 -3.22 3.97
N VAL A 195 5.25 -3.27 3.27
CA VAL A 195 4.13 -2.34 3.46
C VAL A 195 2.79 -3.08 3.46
N ALA A 196 1.88 -2.67 4.33
CA ALA A 196 0.49 -3.13 4.35
C ALA A 196 -0.46 -1.95 4.12
N HIS A 197 -1.32 -2.06 3.11
CA HIS A 197 -2.41 -1.11 2.86
C HIS A 197 -3.71 -1.68 3.45
N LEU A 198 -4.30 -0.93 4.37
CA LEU A 198 -5.51 -1.29 5.09
C LEU A 198 -6.62 -0.30 4.71
N ILE A 199 -7.38 -0.66 3.67
CA ILE A 199 -8.31 0.25 3.01
C ILE A 199 -9.73 0.00 3.52
N TYR A 200 -10.35 1.05 4.10
CA TYR A 200 -11.65 1.01 4.83
C TYR A 200 -11.83 -0.27 5.68
N SER A 201 -10.78 -0.56 6.45
CA SER A 201 -10.73 -1.72 7.33
C SER A 201 -10.34 -1.25 8.73
N GLY A 202 -11.32 -1.08 9.58
CA GLY A 202 -11.12 -0.66 10.97
C GLY A 202 -10.83 -1.82 11.90
N GLY A 203 -10.36 -1.46 13.11
CA GLY A 203 -10.15 -2.37 14.23
C GLY A 203 -8.72 -2.32 14.79
N PRO A 204 -8.54 -2.66 16.07
CA PRO A 204 -7.23 -2.59 16.71
C PRO A 204 -6.25 -3.62 16.15
N LEU A 205 -4.95 -3.37 16.33
CA LEU A 205 -3.90 -4.37 16.21
C LEU A 205 -3.83 -5.16 17.52
N GLU A 206 -3.95 -6.48 17.45
CA GLU A 206 -3.89 -7.36 18.62
C GLU A 206 -2.48 -7.96 18.82
N THR A 207 -1.45 -7.12 18.68
CA THR A 207 -0.04 -7.53 18.76
C THR A 207 0.83 -6.41 19.28
N GLU A 208 1.95 -6.77 19.89
CA GLU A 208 3.02 -5.86 20.30
C GLU A 208 4.30 -6.08 19.48
N ASN A 209 4.22 -6.79 18.34
CA ASN A 209 5.36 -7.09 17.49
C ASN A 209 5.84 -5.82 16.76
N PRO A 210 7.05 -5.32 17.02
CA PRO A 210 7.57 -4.12 16.36
C PRO A 210 8.15 -4.41 14.95
N ASN A 211 8.18 -5.68 14.54
CA ASN A 211 8.73 -6.09 13.23
C ASN A 211 7.63 -6.29 12.18
N LEU A 212 6.48 -5.63 12.36
CA LEU A 212 5.43 -5.59 11.35
C LEU A 212 5.79 -4.60 10.23
N PRO A 213 5.15 -4.70 9.05
CA PRO A 213 5.40 -3.78 7.94
C PRO A 213 4.95 -2.35 8.26
N HIS A 214 5.46 -1.40 7.50
CA HIS A 214 4.89 -0.05 7.45
C HIS A 214 3.41 -0.09 7.05
N MET A 215 2.58 0.83 7.54
CA MET A 215 1.13 0.77 7.36
C MET A 215 0.56 2.02 6.72
N PHE A 216 -0.09 1.86 5.57
CA PHE A 216 -0.92 2.88 4.97
C PHE A 216 -2.40 2.56 5.21
N ILE A 217 -3.11 3.49 5.83
CA ILE A 217 -4.50 3.31 6.26
C ILE A 217 -5.36 4.38 5.59
N ALA A 218 -6.42 3.97 4.89
CA ALA A 218 -7.35 4.89 4.23
C ALA A 218 -8.79 4.49 4.51
N VAL A 219 -9.64 5.46 4.89
CA VAL A 219 -11.03 5.21 5.27
C VAL A 219 -11.92 6.39 4.89
N GLY A 220 -13.21 6.16 4.64
CA GLY A 220 -14.20 7.21 4.48
C GLY A 220 -14.65 7.80 5.82
N ALA A 221 -14.99 9.08 5.85
CA ALA A 221 -15.50 9.73 7.07
C ALA A 221 -16.89 9.22 7.48
N ASP A 222 -17.64 8.68 6.54
CA ASP A 222 -18.97 8.06 6.78
C ASP A 222 -18.87 6.53 7.00
N ASP A 223 -17.68 6.03 7.38
CA ASP A 223 -17.37 4.62 7.66
C ASP A 223 -16.76 4.49 9.07
N GLN A 224 -16.16 3.34 9.38
CA GLN A 224 -15.58 2.99 10.70
C GLN A 224 -14.19 3.62 10.94
N TRP A 225 -14.08 4.93 10.76
CA TRP A 225 -12.80 5.66 10.85
C TRP A 225 -12.19 5.63 12.27
N GLU A 226 -12.99 5.51 13.33
CA GLU A 226 -12.49 5.42 14.71
C GLU A 226 -11.62 4.17 14.91
N GLY A 227 -12.03 3.04 14.30
CA GLY A 227 -11.23 1.81 14.35
C GLY A 227 -9.91 1.95 13.58
N SER A 228 -9.92 2.67 12.45
CA SER A 228 -8.72 2.98 11.68
C SER A 228 -7.78 3.92 12.45
N LEU A 229 -8.32 4.90 13.17
CA LEU A 229 -7.54 5.79 14.04
C LEU A 229 -6.89 5.03 15.20
N GLU A 230 -7.58 4.06 15.79
CA GLU A 230 -7.00 3.23 16.86
C GLU A 230 -5.84 2.38 16.33
N MET A 231 -6.01 1.75 15.17
CA MET A 231 -4.95 1.01 14.47
C MET A 231 -3.73 1.90 14.19
N PHE A 232 -3.96 3.12 13.68
CA PHE A 232 -2.89 4.09 13.44
C PHE A 232 -2.10 4.40 14.71
N LYS A 233 -2.77 4.68 15.84
CA LYS A 233 -2.11 4.97 17.11
C LYS A 233 -1.25 3.80 17.60
N GLN A 234 -1.75 2.57 17.45
CA GLN A 234 -1.01 1.37 17.85
C GLN A 234 0.20 1.13 16.95
N ALA A 235 0.03 1.24 15.63
CA ALA A 235 1.11 1.14 14.67
C ALA A 235 2.19 2.22 14.90
N TYR A 236 1.78 3.45 15.21
CA TYR A 236 2.70 4.54 15.55
C TYR A 236 3.47 4.26 16.85
N ALA A 237 2.79 3.73 17.87
CA ALA A 237 3.44 3.35 19.12
C ALA A 237 4.46 2.20 18.95
N LEU A 238 4.28 1.34 17.95
CA LEU A 238 5.21 0.28 17.58
C LEU A 238 6.37 0.75 16.69
N GLY A 239 6.35 2.01 16.22
CA GLY A 239 7.39 2.57 15.33
C GLY A 239 7.28 2.11 13.87
N LEU A 240 6.06 1.81 13.40
CA LEU A 240 5.81 1.30 12.05
C LEU A 240 5.60 2.41 11.01
N ASP A 241 5.85 3.66 11.37
CA ASP A 241 5.68 4.85 10.50
C ASP A 241 4.35 4.87 9.73
N PRO A 242 3.19 4.70 10.42
CA PRO A 242 1.91 4.61 9.75
C PRO A 242 1.47 5.96 9.17
N GLU A 243 0.69 5.90 8.08
CA GLU A 243 -0.02 7.06 7.54
C GLU A 243 -1.54 6.77 7.51
N LEU A 244 -2.38 7.73 7.94
CA LEU A 244 -3.84 7.61 7.98
C LEU A 244 -4.50 8.73 7.21
N HIS A 245 -5.37 8.36 6.26
CA HIS A 245 -6.23 9.26 5.52
C HIS A 245 -7.72 9.00 5.80
N VAL A 246 -8.43 10.04 6.21
CA VAL A 246 -9.88 10.02 6.40
C VAL A 246 -10.52 10.94 5.36
N TYR A 247 -11.14 10.34 4.35
CA TYR A 247 -11.71 11.07 3.22
C TYR A 247 -13.13 11.54 3.52
N GLY A 248 -13.34 12.85 3.54
CA GLY A 248 -14.67 13.45 3.69
C GLY A 248 -15.59 13.08 2.52
N LEU A 249 -16.89 13.00 2.77
CA LEU A 249 -17.92 12.66 1.78
C LEU A 249 -17.75 11.27 1.14
N ASN A 250 -17.00 10.39 1.78
CA ASN A 250 -16.83 9.00 1.38
C ASN A 250 -17.33 8.09 2.50
N GLY A 251 -18.04 7.04 2.09
CA GLY A 251 -18.38 5.89 2.92
C GLY A 251 -17.46 4.70 2.60
N HIS A 252 -18.00 3.52 2.82
CA HIS A 252 -17.34 2.25 2.57
C HIS A 252 -17.24 1.93 1.07
N GLY A 253 -16.17 1.25 0.64
CA GLY A 253 -16.10 0.62 -0.69
C GLY A 253 -15.71 1.55 -1.84
N PHE A 254 -14.84 2.55 -1.61
CA PHE A 254 -14.41 3.47 -2.68
C PHE A 254 -13.38 2.88 -3.68
N GLY A 255 -12.90 1.64 -3.48
CA GLY A 255 -12.01 0.94 -4.42
C GLY A 255 -10.79 1.77 -4.83
N ALA A 256 -10.61 1.97 -6.13
CA ALA A 256 -9.54 2.83 -6.69
C ALA A 256 -9.78 4.34 -6.51
N GLY A 257 -10.83 4.72 -5.79
CA GLY A 257 -11.26 6.11 -5.59
C GLY A 257 -12.67 6.36 -6.13
N MET A 258 -13.40 7.26 -5.48
CA MET A 258 -14.75 7.64 -5.89
C MET A 258 -14.71 8.97 -6.63
N GLU A 259 -15.22 8.99 -7.86
CA GLU A 259 -15.26 10.19 -8.71
C GLU A 259 -15.92 11.38 -8.00
N GLY A 260 -15.26 12.54 -8.08
CA GLY A 260 -15.75 13.77 -7.48
C GLY A 260 -15.46 13.92 -5.98
N THR A 261 -14.73 13.01 -5.38
CA THR A 261 -14.31 13.08 -3.97
C THR A 261 -12.78 13.06 -3.85
N SER A 262 -12.26 13.43 -2.67
CA SER A 262 -10.81 13.42 -2.40
C SER A 262 -10.19 12.01 -2.36
N SER A 263 -10.99 10.96 -2.24
CA SER A 263 -10.48 9.59 -2.32
C SER A 263 -9.95 9.20 -3.72
N MET A 264 -10.21 10.00 -4.75
CA MET A 264 -9.61 9.78 -6.08
C MET A 264 -8.08 9.82 -6.10
N THR A 265 -7.46 10.45 -5.11
CA THR A 265 -6.01 10.63 -5.06
C THR A 265 -5.32 9.72 -4.05
N TRP A 266 -6.04 8.76 -3.47
CA TRP A 266 -5.46 7.95 -2.41
C TRP A 266 -4.33 7.04 -2.91
N MET A 267 -4.41 6.56 -4.15
CA MET A 267 -3.40 5.65 -4.70
C MET A 267 -2.09 6.37 -4.98
N GLU A 268 -2.15 7.59 -5.51
CA GLU A 268 -0.97 8.46 -5.68
C GLU A 268 -0.36 8.84 -4.33
N THR A 269 -1.19 9.12 -3.33
CA THR A 269 -0.72 9.39 -1.97
C THR A 269 -0.06 8.16 -1.36
N CYS A 270 -0.63 6.98 -1.57
CA CYS A 270 -0.06 5.70 -1.16
C CYS A 270 1.29 5.43 -1.87
N ASP A 271 1.40 5.73 -3.17
CA ASP A 271 2.66 5.64 -3.92
C ASP A 271 3.76 6.52 -3.29
N LEU A 272 3.45 7.77 -2.97
CA LEU A 272 4.40 8.67 -2.30
C LEU A 272 4.82 8.14 -0.92
N TYR A 273 3.85 7.65 -0.15
CA TYR A 273 4.13 7.03 1.15
C TYR A 273 5.07 5.84 1.02
N MET A 274 4.77 4.89 0.13
CA MET A 274 5.58 3.71 -0.11
C MET A 274 7.02 4.07 -0.49
N GLN A 275 7.20 4.99 -1.43
CA GLN A 275 8.52 5.45 -1.85
C GLN A 275 9.29 6.09 -0.68
N LYS A 276 8.60 6.85 0.18
CA LYS A 276 9.22 7.50 1.34
C LYS A 276 9.70 6.48 2.38
N VAL A 277 8.84 5.55 2.81
CA VAL A 277 9.21 4.58 3.86
C VAL A 277 10.26 3.59 3.40
N MET A 278 10.34 3.31 2.11
CA MET A 278 11.39 2.49 1.50
C MET A 278 12.69 3.24 1.20
N GLY A 279 12.71 4.55 1.42
CA GLY A 279 13.88 5.38 1.15
C GLY A 279 14.22 5.54 -0.34
N TYR A 280 13.27 5.24 -1.24
CA TYR A 280 13.45 5.39 -2.70
C TYR A 280 13.26 6.82 -3.18
N ALA A 281 12.58 7.64 -2.42
CA ALA A 281 12.34 9.03 -2.75
C ALA A 281 13.25 9.95 -1.91
N GLU A 282 14.30 10.44 -2.52
CA GLU A 282 14.48 11.88 -2.41
C GLU A 282 13.29 12.50 -3.14
N ILE A 283 12.34 13.13 -2.44
CA ILE A 283 11.26 13.86 -3.11
C ILE A 283 11.93 14.90 -3.99
N PRO A 284 11.86 14.76 -5.32
CA PRO A 284 12.59 15.67 -6.18
C PRO A 284 12.05 17.07 -5.92
N LEU A 285 12.96 18.03 -5.81
CA LEU A 285 12.59 19.46 -5.82
C LEU A 285 11.66 19.66 -7.02
N THR A 286 10.53 20.33 -6.81
CA THR A 286 9.62 20.72 -7.87
C THR A 286 10.31 21.83 -8.68
N GLY A 287 11.17 21.44 -9.60
CA GLY A 287 11.98 22.30 -10.45
C GLY A 287 13.46 21.92 -10.37
N GLU A 288 14.13 21.94 -11.53
CA GLU A 288 15.57 21.81 -11.60
C GLU A 288 16.22 23.09 -11.02
N ILE A 289 17.26 22.91 -10.20
CA ILE A 289 18.10 24.03 -9.76
C ILE A 289 18.73 24.61 -11.04
N PRO A 290 18.51 25.90 -11.36
CA PRO A 290 19.11 26.49 -12.55
C PRO A 290 20.64 26.37 -12.53
N ALA A 291 21.25 26.11 -13.68
CA ALA A 291 22.68 25.77 -13.79
C ALA A 291 23.63 26.89 -13.32
N GLU A 292 23.14 28.12 -13.24
CA GLU A 292 23.87 29.28 -12.72
C GLU A 292 23.99 29.30 -11.19
N TYR A 293 23.22 28.44 -10.49
CA TYR A 293 23.25 28.37 -9.03
C TYR A 293 24.19 27.26 -8.55
N THR A 294 24.94 27.55 -7.51
CA THR A 294 25.81 26.57 -6.84
C THR A 294 25.44 26.49 -5.36
N LEU A 295 25.34 25.28 -4.82
CA LEU A 295 25.11 25.06 -3.40
C LEU A 295 26.28 25.67 -2.60
N THR A 296 25.99 26.62 -1.73
CA THR A 296 26.99 27.33 -0.93
C THR A 296 26.87 27.05 0.56
N GLN A 297 25.69 26.71 1.03
CA GLN A 297 25.43 26.47 2.44
C GLN A 297 24.29 25.48 2.65
N GLN A 298 24.34 24.73 3.73
CA GLN A 298 23.22 23.98 4.29
C GLN A 298 23.01 24.40 5.74
N ILE A 299 21.78 24.71 6.08
CA ILE A 299 21.40 25.19 7.42
C ILE A 299 20.36 24.23 7.98
N HIS A 300 20.53 23.82 9.22
CA HIS A 300 19.55 23.05 9.97
C HIS A 300 18.77 23.96 10.87
N VAL A 301 17.46 24.02 10.70
CA VAL A 301 16.58 24.91 11.46
C VAL A 301 15.43 24.15 12.10
N ASN A 302 15.14 24.50 13.34
CA ASN A 302 13.91 24.12 14.02
C ASN A 302 12.94 25.28 13.86
N TRP A 303 12.00 25.14 12.95
CA TRP A 303 11.07 26.19 12.64
C TRP A 303 9.62 25.70 12.64
N PHE A 304 8.94 25.93 13.74
CA PHE A 304 7.49 25.79 13.74
C PHE A 304 6.86 26.92 12.88
N PRO A 305 6.01 26.62 11.90
CA PRO A 305 5.26 25.39 11.69
C PRO A 305 5.85 24.41 10.66
N ILE A 306 7.04 24.60 10.13
CA ILE A 306 7.59 23.75 9.06
C ILE A 306 7.99 22.38 9.58
N GLY A 307 8.60 22.31 10.77
CA GLY A 307 9.02 21.07 11.41
C GLY A 307 10.27 21.26 12.26
N ASP A 308 10.63 20.19 12.98
CA ASP A 308 11.88 20.10 13.70
C ASP A 308 12.98 19.58 12.75
N ASP A 309 14.17 20.19 12.84
CA ASP A 309 15.35 19.82 12.05
C ASP A 309 15.18 19.85 10.52
N VAL A 310 14.59 20.93 10.02
CA VAL A 310 14.45 21.17 8.57
C VAL A 310 15.81 21.58 7.98
N THR A 311 16.26 20.85 6.95
CA THR A 311 17.45 21.24 6.18
C THR A 311 17.06 22.24 5.11
N VAL A 312 17.64 23.44 5.18
CA VAL A 312 17.55 24.48 4.16
C VAL A 312 18.84 24.50 3.35
N ASN A 313 18.72 24.22 2.04
CA ASN A 313 19.84 24.33 1.13
C ASN A 313 19.89 25.75 0.54
N VAL A 314 21.03 26.41 0.59
CA VAL A 314 21.26 27.73 0.07
C VAL A 314 22.18 27.65 -1.14
N TYR A 315 21.71 28.15 -2.26
CA TYR A 315 22.47 28.24 -3.51
C TYR A 315 22.68 29.71 -3.86
N THR A 316 23.84 30.02 -4.43
CA THR A 316 24.12 31.38 -4.90
C THR A 316 24.64 31.38 -6.32
N THR A 317 24.39 32.50 -7.06
CA THR A 317 25.03 32.71 -8.37
C THR A 317 26.50 33.11 -8.18
N ALA A 318 27.32 32.84 -9.20
CA ALA A 318 28.77 33.09 -9.15
C ALA A 318 29.12 34.61 -8.94
N ASP A 319 28.23 35.51 -9.35
CA ASP A 319 28.39 36.93 -9.14
C ASP A 319 27.90 37.42 -7.75
N GLY A 320 27.31 36.50 -6.96
CA GLY A 320 26.75 36.78 -5.65
C GLY A 320 25.53 37.71 -5.68
N GLY A 321 24.87 37.85 -6.84
CA GLY A 321 23.71 38.75 -6.99
C GLY A 321 22.38 38.10 -6.68
N LYS A 322 22.32 36.75 -6.69
CA LYS A 322 21.10 36.01 -6.41
C LYS A 322 21.35 34.84 -5.48
N CYS A 323 20.32 34.47 -4.74
CA CYS A 323 20.28 33.25 -3.95
C CYS A 323 19.02 32.46 -4.21
N LEU A 324 19.10 31.14 -3.98
CA LEU A 324 17.98 30.22 -4.08
C LEU A 324 17.96 29.38 -2.80
N PHE A 325 16.84 29.31 -2.14
CA PHE A 325 16.63 28.47 -0.96
C PHE A 325 15.74 27.31 -1.32
N THR A 326 16.13 26.13 -0.93
CA THR A 326 15.28 24.96 -1.08
C THR A 326 15.17 24.20 0.23
N PHE A 327 13.98 23.81 0.58
CA PHE A 327 13.73 23.00 1.77
C PHE A 327 12.43 22.21 1.60
N PHE A 328 12.31 21.13 2.39
CA PHE A 328 11.08 20.39 2.47
C PHE A 328 10.23 20.90 3.64
N GLY A 329 9.02 21.35 3.37
CA GLY A 329 8.09 21.82 4.39
C GLY A 329 6.64 21.66 3.95
N TRP A 330 5.74 21.40 4.90
CA TRP A 330 4.31 21.16 4.68
C TRP A 330 3.99 20.07 3.63
N GLY A 331 4.87 19.07 3.51
CA GLY A 331 4.66 17.97 2.58
C GLY A 331 5.10 18.22 1.14
N GLU A 332 5.78 19.34 0.87
CA GLU A 332 6.27 19.67 -0.48
C GLU A 332 7.67 20.27 -0.43
N ASN A 333 8.37 20.20 -1.56
CA ASN A 333 9.63 20.88 -1.76
C ASN A 333 9.36 22.33 -2.12
N ILE A 334 9.96 23.22 -1.35
CA ILE A 334 9.78 24.65 -1.50
C ILE A 334 11.05 25.26 -2.07
N MET A 335 10.90 26.12 -3.07
CA MET A 335 11.98 26.85 -3.70
C MET A 335 11.66 28.34 -3.68
N VAL A 336 12.60 29.14 -3.16
CA VAL A 336 12.46 30.59 -3.03
C VAL A 336 13.69 31.28 -3.62
N GLU A 337 13.51 32.14 -4.61
CA GLU A 337 14.59 32.93 -5.19
C GLU A 337 14.65 34.31 -4.50
N GLY A 338 15.85 34.75 -4.19
CA GLY A 338 16.11 36.06 -3.59
C GLY A 338 17.20 36.86 -4.33
N LEU A 339 17.09 38.18 -4.28
CA LEU A 339 18.11 39.09 -4.76
C LEU A 339 19.06 39.45 -3.60
N LEU A 340 20.36 39.28 -3.83
CA LEU A 340 21.41 39.67 -2.89
C LEU A 340 21.97 41.07 -3.23
N ILE A 341 22.10 41.90 -2.24
CA ILE A 341 22.79 43.19 -2.36
C ILE A 341 23.82 43.25 -1.22
N GLY A 342 25.11 43.29 -1.59
CA GLY A 342 26.20 43.32 -0.61
C GLY A 342 26.29 42.13 0.30
N GLY A 343 25.78 40.98 -0.16
CA GLY A 343 25.72 39.72 0.61
C GLY A 343 24.47 39.58 1.48
N HIS A 344 23.60 40.58 1.48
CA HIS A 344 22.34 40.57 2.24
C HIS A 344 21.15 40.44 1.30
N VAL A 345 20.12 39.71 1.72
CA VAL A 345 18.92 39.51 0.93
C VAL A 345 18.11 40.80 0.87
N ALA A 346 17.95 41.36 -0.33
CA ALA A 346 17.21 42.59 -0.56
C ALA A 346 15.74 42.38 -0.95
N SER A 347 15.44 41.26 -1.61
CA SER A 347 14.08 40.89 -1.99
C SER A 347 13.95 39.41 -2.26
N VAL A 348 12.74 38.89 -2.18
CA VAL A 348 12.38 37.51 -2.43
C VAL A 348 11.29 37.44 -3.46
N THR A 349 11.46 36.59 -4.46
CA THR A 349 10.40 36.24 -5.39
C THR A 349 9.98 34.81 -5.11
N TYR A 350 8.72 34.62 -4.79
CA TYR A 350 8.14 33.38 -4.41
C TYR A 350 7.25 32.84 -5.54
N ASP A 351 7.53 31.66 -6.01
CA ASP A 351 6.81 31.07 -7.16
C ASP A 351 5.72 30.07 -6.77
N SER A 352 5.46 29.86 -5.49
CA SER A 352 4.36 29.02 -5.05
C SER A 352 3.26 29.82 -4.33
N VAL A 353 2.07 29.37 -4.57
CA VAL A 353 0.81 30.04 -4.23
C VAL A 353 0.62 30.19 -2.72
N GLY A 354 0.79 31.39 -2.23
CA GLY A 354 -0.20 31.96 -1.30
C GLY A 354 0.04 31.95 0.20
N TYR A 355 1.03 31.28 0.81
CA TYR A 355 1.12 31.25 2.28
C TYR A 355 2.28 31.99 2.93
N PHE A 356 3.25 32.51 2.20
CA PHE A 356 4.56 32.88 2.76
C PHE A 356 4.94 34.36 2.79
N GLY A 357 4.10 35.26 2.41
CA GLY A 357 4.45 36.69 2.36
C GLY A 357 4.99 37.29 3.66
N GLN A 358 4.68 36.69 4.81
CA GLN A 358 5.14 37.18 6.12
C GLN A 358 6.26 36.33 6.74
N ASP A 359 6.38 35.06 6.36
CA ASP A 359 7.34 34.15 6.96
C ASP A 359 8.63 34.03 6.15
N ALA A 360 8.61 34.35 4.86
CA ALA A 360 9.83 34.51 4.06
C ALA A 360 10.81 35.48 4.71
N ALA A 361 10.31 36.58 5.28
CA ALA A 361 11.16 37.55 5.99
C ALA A 361 11.92 36.96 7.19
N LYS A 362 11.35 35.96 7.87
CA LYS A 362 12.01 35.28 9.01
C LYS A 362 13.10 34.32 8.59
N MET A 363 13.04 33.74 7.38
CA MET A 363 14.14 32.91 6.86
C MET A 363 15.42 33.71 6.66
N TRP A 364 15.30 35.02 6.42
CA TRP A 364 16.42 35.94 6.20
C TRP A 364 17.19 36.21 7.47
N ASP A 365 16.50 36.25 8.60
CA ASP A 365 17.14 36.42 9.92
C ASP A 365 18.01 35.17 10.30
N LEU A 366 17.89 34.09 9.55
CA LEU A 366 18.66 32.83 9.77
C LEU A 366 19.93 32.75 8.90
N VAL A 367 20.03 33.60 7.87
CA VAL A 367 21.16 33.57 6.90
C VAL A 367 22.11 34.74 7.14
N ASP A 368 21.65 35.83 7.78
CA ASP A 368 22.45 36.97 8.26
C ASP A 368 23.07 36.66 9.63
#